data_4485c5c971a9ef16cd4a5ac6c7a40834
#
_entry.id   4485c5c971a9ef16cd4a5ac6c7a40834
#
_cell.length_a   1.000
_cell.length_b   1.000
_cell.length_c   1.000
_cell.angle_alpha   90.00
_cell.angle_beta   90.00
_cell.angle_gamma   90.00
#
_symmetry.space_group_name_H-M   'P 1'
#
loop_
_entity.id
_entity.type
_entity.pdbx_description
1 polymer ?
#
loop_
_entity_poly.entity_id
_entity_poly.type
_entity_poly.pdbx_seq_one_letter_code
_entity_poly.pdbx_strand_id
1 'polypeptide(L)'
;MLKKSLLFFTLLTAFNLPIHSQGMWLPNELLEQETNMKSKGMAMSASNIYSINSGSLKDAIVHFGGFCTGEVISDQGLVLTNHHCGYSAIQSHSSVQNDYLKNGFWAKSFSEEKPNEGLFVDFIVSIDDVSESIQNFIAKGLSQNEAIDSFIQVNPAIGKGMRSEIKPIYFGNQFILIVSQRYSDVRLVGAPPSLIGKFGADTDNWVWPRHTGDFSFFRIYASPDGSPAEYSPENIPLKTKNPLTISLEGVNEGDFSLIYGFPGRTSNYLPVNEVSQQIDVLLPIRVELREIILDKWDSAMRINPVVKIQYASKYASVSNGWKKWKGQIEGIEASYGIDTLKKRQERMINYHSANNKNAFVAVDQLERFNNQTESLENARKSLIYFQEILRNWELLTWSRLANNIVRLSDEGKDLKGALRALIEFEKNYNPELDRRSSRSLVQNWLSAGEKDTLLTVPIDYIKETNSFLQGLFSPALYKSLPIGIAELDANFIADSCRNHLAFDLWPDLLNRYRSLLMKT
;
A
#
# COMPACT_ATOMS: atom_id res chain seq x y z
N MET A 1 -79.07 0.92 -11.00
CA MET A 1 -77.97 1.35 -10.15
C MET A 1 -76.75 0.49 -10.50
N LEU A 2 -75.87 0.97 -11.39
CA LEU A 2 -74.69 0.26 -11.81
C LEU A 2 -73.53 0.65 -10.84
N LYS A 3 -73.01 -0.32 -10.11
CA LYS A 3 -71.79 -0.18 -9.39
C LYS A 3 -70.62 -0.35 -10.35
N LYS A 4 -69.91 0.73 -10.66
CA LYS A 4 -68.64 0.70 -11.37
C LYS A 4 -67.53 0.26 -10.39
N SER A 5 -67.09 -0.99 -10.55
CA SER A 5 -65.86 -1.45 -9.91
C SER A 5 -64.63 -0.87 -10.69
N LEU A 6 -63.95 0.06 -10.08
CA LEU A 6 -62.70 0.61 -10.59
C LEU A 6 -61.57 -0.38 -10.24
N LEU A 7 -61.13 -1.16 -11.22
CA LEU A 7 -59.99 -2.05 -11.09
C LEU A 7 -58.74 -1.15 -11.16
N PHE A 8 -58.12 -0.91 -10.01
CA PHE A 8 -56.83 -0.25 -9.94
C PHE A 8 -55.74 -1.26 -10.35
N PHE A 9 -55.34 -1.23 -11.61
CA PHE A 9 -54.18 -1.95 -12.10
C PHE A 9 -52.95 -1.18 -11.65
N THR A 10 -52.43 -1.51 -10.47
CA THR A 10 -51.10 -1.09 -10.06
C THR A 10 -50.10 -1.80 -10.94
N LEU A 11 -49.65 -1.08 -11.97
CA LEU A 11 -48.48 -1.45 -12.75
C LEU A 11 -47.26 -1.42 -11.80
N LEU A 12 -46.92 -2.57 -11.22
CA LEU A 12 -45.63 -2.77 -10.60
C LEU A 12 -44.62 -2.77 -11.75
N THR A 13 -44.21 -1.58 -12.17
CA THR A 13 -42.94 -1.45 -12.87
C THR A 13 -41.88 -1.88 -11.86
N ALA A 14 -41.45 -3.14 -11.98
CA ALA A 14 -40.18 -3.56 -11.39
C ALA A 14 -39.12 -2.62 -11.97
N PHE A 15 -38.79 -1.60 -11.22
CA PHE A 15 -37.55 -0.88 -11.42
C PHE A 15 -36.44 -1.91 -11.24
N ASN A 16 -36.03 -2.52 -12.35
CA ASN A 16 -34.69 -3.08 -12.44
C ASN A 16 -33.75 -1.91 -12.23
N LEU A 17 -33.53 -1.58 -10.96
CA LEU A 17 -32.39 -0.76 -10.61
C LEU A 17 -31.19 -1.55 -11.16
N PRO A 18 -30.46 -1.00 -12.12
CA PRO A 18 -29.26 -1.65 -12.59
C PRO A 18 -28.42 -1.90 -11.35
N ILE A 19 -28.06 -3.16 -11.11
CA ILE A 19 -27.10 -3.50 -10.07
C ILE A 19 -25.82 -2.80 -10.52
N HIS A 20 -25.60 -1.62 -9.97
CA HIS A 20 -24.37 -0.89 -10.22
C HIS A 20 -23.28 -1.72 -9.59
N SER A 21 -22.49 -2.41 -10.41
CA SER A 21 -21.27 -3.04 -9.95
C SER A 21 -20.38 -1.90 -9.46
N GLN A 22 -20.38 -1.68 -8.16
CA GLN A 22 -19.42 -0.82 -7.50
C GLN A 22 -18.10 -1.60 -7.50
N GLY A 23 -17.33 -1.49 -8.55
CA GLY A 23 -16.07 -2.20 -8.70
C GLY A 23 -15.01 -1.27 -9.27
N MET A 24 -13.76 -1.62 -9.05
CA MET A 24 -12.65 -1.06 -9.80
C MET A 24 -12.52 -1.87 -11.09
N TRP A 25 -12.54 -1.17 -12.22
CA TRP A 25 -12.37 -1.79 -13.53
C TRP A 25 -10.93 -1.63 -14.00
N LEU A 26 -10.41 -2.64 -14.66
CA LEU A 26 -9.13 -2.54 -15.34
C LEU A 26 -9.27 -1.63 -16.56
N PRO A 27 -8.29 -0.75 -16.83
CA PRO A 27 -8.36 0.18 -17.96
C PRO A 27 -8.53 -0.50 -19.33
N ASN A 28 -7.92 -1.68 -19.53
CA ASN A 28 -8.03 -2.46 -20.76
C ASN A 28 -9.41 -3.11 -20.96
N GLU A 29 -10.25 -3.18 -19.91
CA GLU A 29 -11.61 -3.77 -19.93
C GLU A 29 -12.69 -2.68 -20.07
N LEU A 30 -12.34 -1.40 -20.11
CA LEU A 30 -13.30 -0.28 -20.11
C LEU A 30 -14.23 -0.27 -21.33
N LEU A 31 -13.84 -0.89 -22.44
CA LEU A 31 -14.71 -0.99 -23.61
C LEU A 31 -16.02 -1.73 -23.29
N GLU A 32 -15.96 -2.77 -22.46
CA GLU A 32 -17.14 -3.51 -22.00
C GLU A 32 -18.06 -2.67 -21.09
N GLN A 33 -17.47 -1.69 -20.41
CA GLN A 33 -18.18 -0.78 -19.51
C GLN A 33 -18.64 0.52 -20.18
N GLU A 34 -18.27 0.77 -21.42
CA GLU A 34 -18.50 2.08 -22.09
C GLU A 34 -19.98 2.44 -22.14
N THR A 35 -20.87 1.49 -22.46
CA THR A 35 -22.31 1.72 -22.50
C THR A 35 -22.87 2.10 -21.12
N ASN A 36 -22.43 1.43 -20.06
CA ASN A 36 -22.79 1.72 -18.69
C ASN A 36 -22.28 3.10 -18.25
N MET A 37 -21.03 3.44 -18.57
CA MET A 37 -20.44 4.74 -18.25
C MET A 37 -21.13 5.88 -19.00
N LYS A 38 -21.47 5.68 -20.29
CA LYS A 38 -22.24 6.65 -21.09
C LYS A 38 -23.65 6.86 -20.54
N SER A 39 -24.30 5.83 -20.05
CA SER A 39 -25.63 5.96 -19.42
C SER A 39 -25.61 6.81 -18.14
N LYS A 40 -24.44 6.99 -17.53
CA LYS A 40 -24.18 7.86 -16.38
C LYS A 40 -23.67 9.25 -16.74
N GLY A 41 -23.63 9.58 -18.03
CA GLY A 41 -23.23 10.90 -18.51
C GLY A 41 -21.79 11.02 -19.04
N MET A 42 -21.03 9.91 -19.18
CA MET A 42 -19.69 9.96 -19.78
C MET A 42 -19.76 10.41 -21.23
N ALA A 43 -19.12 11.53 -21.55
CA ALA A 43 -19.08 12.07 -22.90
C ALA A 43 -17.93 11.48 -23.76
N MET A 44 -16.85 11.03 -23.15
CA MET A 44 -15.69 10.45 -23.84
C MET A 44 -15.91 8.96 -24.17
N SER A 45 -15.03 8.40 -25.01
CA SER A 45 -14.97 6.96 -25.28
C SER A 45 -14.03 6.24 -24.32
N ALA A 46 -14.15 4.91 -24.19
CA ALA A 46 -13.20 4.10 -23.45
C ALA A 46 -11.76 4.25 -23.99
N SER A 47 -11.59 4.40 -25.32
CA SER A 47 -10.29 4.63 -25.94
C SER A 47 -9.65 5.98 -25.62
N ASN A 48 -10.44 7.00 -25.26
CA ASN A 48 -9.89 8.26 -24.74
C ASN A 48 -9.29 8.10 -23.35
N ILE A 49 -9.78 7.12 -22.58
CA ILE A 49 -9.28 6.82 -21.23
C ILE A 49 -8.04 5.93 -21.31
N TYR A 50 -8.13 4.84 -22.07
CA TYR A 50 -7.04 3.90 -22.24
C TYR A 50 -6.88 3.48 -23.70
N SER A 51 -5.70 3.74 -24.27
CA SER A 51 -5.28 3.26 -25.58
C SER A 51 -3.77 3.01 -25.60
N ILE A 52 -3.34 1.95 -26.27
CA ILE A 52 -1.93 1.67 -26.54
C ILE A 52 -1.49 2.18 -27.92
N ASN A 53 -2.47 2.50 -28.78
CA ASN A 53 -2.24 2.88 -30.19
C ASN A 53 -2.36 4.39 -30.43
N SER A 54 -3.00 5.11 -29.53
CA SER A 54 -3.22 6.56 -29.63
C SER A 54 -3.06 7.21 -28.26
N GLY A 55 -2.91 8.54 -28.23
CA GLY A 55 -2.89 9.29 -26.97
C GLY A 55 -4.19 9.12 -26.21
N SER A 56 -4.09 8.94 -24.89
CA SER A 56 -5.21 8.76 -23.99
C SER A 56 -4.88 9.30 -22.60
N LEU A 57 -5.86 9.35 -21.69
CA LEU A 57 -5.63 9.79 -20.30
C LEU A 57 -4.54 8.96 -19.60
N LYS A 58 -4.37 7.68 -19.99
CA LYS A 58 -3.30 6.80 -19.52
C LYS A 58 -1.91 7.46 -19.56
N ASP A 59 -1.65 8.26 -20.58
CA ASP A 59 -0.32 8.86 -20.80
C ASP A 59 0.02 10.00 -19.84
N ALA A 60 -0.99 10.49 -19.10
CA ALA A 60 -0.81 11.51 -18.07
C ALA A 60 -0.88 10.96 -16.65
N ILE A 61 -1.22 9.69 -16.45
CA ILE A 61 -1.34 9.09 -15.13
C ILE A 61 -0.11 8.24 -14.83
N VAL A 62 0.54 8.51 -13.72
CA VAL A 62 1.76 7.81 -13.31
C VAL A 62 1.58 7.10 -11.97
N HIS A 63 2.22 5.93 -11.83
CA HIS A 63 2.40 5.28 -10.55
C HIS A 63 3.54 5.96 -9.81
N PHE A 64 3.19 6.78 -8.84
CA PHE A 64 4.13 7.61 -8.09
C PHE A 64 4.74 6.82 -6.94
N GLY A 65 6.05 6.65 -7.00
CA GLY A 65 6.84 5.93 -5.99
C GLY A 65 6.47 4.46 -5.80
N GLY A 66 5.58 3.89 -6.63
CA GLY A 66 5.08 2.53 -6.49
C GLY A 66 3.96 2.35 -5.45
N PHE A 67 3.40 3.45 -4.92
CA PHE A 67 2.37 3.41 -3.87
C PHE A 67 1.25 4.45 -4.01
N CYS A 68 1.43 5.46 -4.85
CA CYS A 68 0.44 6.52 -5.08
C CYS A 68 0.17 6.72 -6.57
N THR A 69 -0.81 7.54 -6.89
CA THR A 69 -1.07 8.07 -8.23
C THR A 69 -0.57 9.50 -8.31
N GLY A 70 0.00 9.88 -9.46
CA GLY A 70 0.29 11.25 -9.81
C GLY A 70 -0.25 11.57 -11.20
N GLU A 71 -0.59 12.83 -11.44
CA GLU A 71 -1.12 13.34 -12.70
C GLU A 71 -0.13 14.32 -13.34
N VAL A 72 0.26 14.07 -14.57
CA VAL A 72 1.07 15.00 -15.35
C VAL A 72 0.16 16.12 -15.86
N ILE A 73 0.44 17.36 -15.44
CA ILE A 73 -0.39 18.54 -15.71
C ILE A 73 0.31 19.62 -16.54
N SER A 74 1.49 19.32 -17.08
CA SER A 74 2.19 20.22 -18.03
C SER A 74 3.00 19.42 -19.04
N ASP A 75 3.32 20.06 -20.16
CA ASP A 75 4.21 19.55 -21.19
C ASP A 75 5.68 19.47 -20.77
N GLN A 76 6.02 19.99 -19.57
CA GLN A 76 7.34 19.95 -18.96
C GLN A 76 7.39 19.01 -17.74
N GLY A 77 6.61 17.93 -17.75
CA GLY A 77 6.67 16.87 -16.76
C GLY A 77 6.28 17.26 -15.34
N LEU A 78 5.50 18.36 -15.15
CA LEU A 78 4.99 18.72 -13.83
C LEU A 78 3.93 17.71 -13.40
N VAL A 79 4.11 17.12 -12.23
CA VAL A 79 3.22 16.12 -11.63
C VAL A 79 2.53 16.71 -10.42
N LEU A 80 1.21 16.60 -10.40
CA LEU A 80 0.39 16.83 -9.22
C LEU A 80 0.13 15.49 -8.53
N THR A 81 0.28 15.44 -7.21
CA THR A 81 -0.08 14.28 -6.39
C THR A 81 -0.52 14.74 -4.99
N ASN A 82 -0.92 13.82 -4.13
CA ASN A 82 -1.30 14.18 -2.78
C ASN A 82 -0.10 14.65 -1.93
N HIS A 83 -0.36 15.52 -0.96
CA HIS A 83 0.63 15.93 0.04
C HIS A 83 1.14 14.73 0.83
N HIS A 84 0.24 13.83 1.24
CA HIS A 84 0.63 12.64 1.98
C HIS A 84 1.48 11.66 1.14
N CYS A 85 1.33 11.64 -0.19
CA CYS A 85 2.19 10.87 -1.09
C CYS A 85 3.61 11.47 -1.18
N GLY A 86 3.72 12.80 -1.16
CA GLY A 86 4.99 13.52 -1.14
C GLY A 86 5.62 13.67 0.25
N TYR A 87 4.94 13.21 1.31
CA TYR A 87 5.30 13.54 2.68
C TYR A 87 6.74 13.13 3.07
N SER A 88 7.15 11.92 2.69
CA SER A 88 8.52 11.43 2.95
C SER A 88 9.56 12.25 2.20
N ALA A 89 9.29 12.66 0.96
CA ALA A 89 10.17 13.51 0.17
C ALA A 89 10.30 14.91 0.80
N ILE A 90 9.19 15.51 1.24
CA ILE A 90 9.21 16.80 1.95
C ILE A 90 9.99 16.68 3.25
N GLN A 91 9.79 15.59 3.98
CA GLN A 91 10.49 15.31 5.23
C GLN A 91 12.00 15.16 5.03
N SER A 92 12.44 14.44 3.99
CA SER A 92 13.86 14.20 3.73
C SER A 92 14.66 15.48 3.50
N HIS A 93 14.00 16.53 3.00
CA HIS A 93 14.57 17.85 2.82
C HIS A 93 14.37 18.79 4.01
N SER A 94 13.62 18.36 5.03
CA SER A 94 13.33 19.17 6.21
C SER A 94 14.41 19.04 7.28
N SER A 95 14.64 20.12 8.01
CA SER A 95 15.44 20.17 9.22
C SER A 95 14.78 21.10 10.25
N VAL A 96 15.32 21.17 11.45
CA VAL A 96 14.81 22.11 12.48
C VAL A 96 14.92 23.56 12.00
N GLN A 97 15.98 23.89 11.24
CA GLN A 97 16.21 25.24 10.68
C GLN A 97 15.38 25.52 9.43
N ASN A 98 15.12 24.49 8.62
CA ASN A 98 14.38 24.58 7.37
C ASN A 98 13.24 23.54 7.39
N ASP A 99 12.23 23.78 8.20
CA ASP A 99 11.08 22.87 8.37
C ASP A 99 10.07 23.05 7.24
N TYR A 100 10.30 22.34 6.13
CA TYR A 100 9.40 22.36 4.97
C TYR A 100 8.05 21.67 5.23
N LEU A 101 7.98 20.76 6.20
CA LEU A 101 6.70 20.21 6.65
C LEU A 101 5.83 21.28 7.30
N LYS A 102 6.43 22.16 8.11
CA LYS A 102 5.72 23.21 8.81
C LYS A 102 5.45 24.44 7.93
N ASN A 103 6.44 24.86 7.14
CA ASN A 103 6.43 26.13 6.44
C ASN A 103 6.02 26.00 4.96
N GLY A 104 5.98 24.77 4.43
CA GLY A 104 5.86 24.51 3.00
C GLY A 104 7.17 24.74 2.26
N PHE A 105 7.17 24.41 0.98
CA PHE A 105 8.27 24.63 0.05
C PHE A 105 7.74 24.96 -1.34
N TRP A 106 8.34 25.95 -2.01
CA TRP A 106 8.01 26.33 -3.40
C TRP A 106 9.28 26.73 -4.13
N ALA A 107 9.72 25.93 -5.09
CA ALA A 107 10.81 26.25 -5.98
C ALA A 107 10.41 27.41 -6.92
N LYS A 108 11.26 28.40 -7.08
CA LYS A 108 11.06 29.56 -7.96
C LYS A 108 11.70 29.37 -9.34
N SER A 109 12.53 28.35 -9.47
CA SER A 109 13.24 28.00 -10.69
C SER A 109 13.54 26.49 -10.70
N PHE A 110 13.85 25.93 -11.86
CA PHE A 110 14.27 24.54 -12.00
C PHE A 110 15.49 24.17 -11.16
N SER A 111 16.39 25.13 -10.95
CA SER A 111 17.60 24.91 -10.13
C SER A 111 17.32 24.80 -8.62
N GLU A 112 16.17 25.26 -8.17
CA GLU A 112 15.72 25.14 -6.78
C GLU A 112 14.95 23.85 -6.50
N GLU A 113 14.47 23.15 -7.56
CA GLU A 113 13.75 21.90 -7.45
C GLU A 113 14.63 20.82 -6.83
N LYS A 114 14.13 20.13 -5.80
CA LYS A 114 14.94 19.24 -4.95
C LYS A 114 14.88 17.81 -5.45
N PRO A 115 16.00 17.18 -5.82
CA PRO A 115 16.04 15.79 -6.25
C PRO A 115 15.67 14.85 -5.09
N ASN A 116 14.88 13.82 -5.38
CA ASN A 116 14.48 12.82 -4.40
C ASN A 116 15.07 11.47 -4.78
N GLU A 117 16.11 11.08 -4.08
CA GLU A 117 16.80 9.84 -4.34
C GLU A 117 15.90 8.63 -4.06
N GLY A 118 15.85 7.69 -5.02
CA GLY A 118 15.00 6.51 -4.93
C GLY A 118 13.52 6.73 -5.24
N LEU A 119 13.07 7.97 -5.42
CA LEU A 119 11.74 8.27 -5.90
C LEU A 119 11.69 8.10 -7.42
N PHE A 120 10.64 7.46 -7.90
CA PHE A 120 10.43 7.21 -9.32
C PHE A 120 8.95 7.40 -9.69
N VAL A 121 8.70 7.49 -10.97
CA VAL A 121 7.36 7.36 -11.54
C VAL A 121 7.36 6.33 -12.66
N ASP A 122 6.29 5.56 -12.75
CA ASP A 122 6.07 4.59 -13.82
C ASP A 122 4.88 5.02 -14.69
N PHE A 123 5.11 5.17 -15.99
CA PHE A 123 4.05 5.34 -17.00
C PHE A 123 3.64 3.97 -17.51
N ILE A 124 2.34 3.67 -17.53
CA ILE A 124 1.82 2.44 -18.13
C ILE A 124 1.99 2.50 -19.64
N VAL A 125 2.64 1.48 -20.20
CA VAL A 125 2.76 1.25 -21.65
C VAL A 125 1.64 0.35 -22.12
N SER A 126 1.48 -0.84 -21.50
CA SER A 126 0.37 -1.77 -21.78
C SER A 126 -0.10 -2.51 -20.53
N ILE A 127 -1.33 -2.99 -20.61
CA ILE A 127 -1.96 -3.87 -19.63
C ILE A 127 -2.55 -5.05 -20.42
N ASP A 128 -2.13 -6.28 -20.10
CA ASP A 128 -2.51 -7.48 -20.83
C ASP A 128 -2.94 -8.58 -19.86
N ASP A 129 -3.98 -9.35 -20.20
CA ASP A 129 -4.34 -10.56 -19.46
C ASP A 129 -3.42 -11.73 -19.90
N VAL A 130 -2.69 -12.26 -18.95
CA VAL A 130 -1.75 -13.39 -19.16
C VAL A 130 -2.15 -14.63 -18.35
N SER A 131 -3.42 -14.69 -17.90
CA SER A 131 -3.93 -15.74 -17.02
C SER A 131 -3.71 -17.14 -17.58
N GLU A 132 -4.03 -17.36 -18.86
CA GLU A 132 -3.86 -18.66 -19.51
C GLU A 132 -2.39 -19.12 -19.46
N SER A 133 -1.47 -18.23 -19.78
CA SER A 133 -0.05 -18.53 -19.77
C SER A 133 0.47 -18.88 -18.38
N ILE A 134 0.08 -18.12 -17.36
CA ILE A 134 0.47 -18.38 -15.96
C ILE A 134 -0.14 -19.68 -15.47
N GLN A 135 -1.43 -19.93 -15.73
CA GLN A 135 -2.10 -21.17 -15.36
C GLN A 135 -1.46 -22.40 -16.01
N ASN A 136 -0.97 -22.28 -17.25
CA ASN A 136 -0.21 -23.35 -17.92
C ASN A 136 1.10 -23.68 -17.21
N PHE A 137 1.80 -22.69 -16.64
CA PHE A 137 2.99 -22.94 -15.81
C PHE A 137 2.62 -23.62 -14.49
N ILE A 138 1.55 -23.17 -13.83
CA ILE A 138 1.05 -23.76 -12.58
C ILE A 138 0.62 -25.21 -12.82
N ALA A 139 -0.08 -25.51 -13.92
CA ALA A 139 -0.49 -26.87 -14.27
C ALA A 139 0.70 -27.82 -14.51
N LYS A 140 1.88 -27.29 -14.83
CA LYS A 140 3.14 -28.04 -14.92
C LYS A 140 3.83 -28.25 -13.56
N GLY A 141 3.23 -27.81 -12.46
CA GLY A 141 3.70 -28.02 -11.09
C GLY A 141 4.49 -26.87 -10.47
N LEU A 142 4.58 -25.70 -11.13
CA LEU A 142 5.20 -24.51 -10.55
C LEU A 142 4.25 -23.87 -9.52
N SER A 143 4.81 -23.32 -8.46
CA SER A 143 4.06 -22.41 -7.60
C SER A 143 3.68 -21.12 -8.37
N GLN A 144 2.69 -20.38 -7.87
CA GLN A 144 2.27 -19.13 -8.50
C GLN A 144 3.43 -18.15 -8.71
N ASN A 145 4.31 -17.98 -7.73
CA ASN A 145 5.46 -17.08 -7.84
C ASN A 145 6.47 -17.56 -8.90
N GLU A 146 6.80 -18.85 -8.89
CA GLU A 146 7.69 -19.45 -9.90
C GLU A 146 7.10 -19.35 -11.32
N ALA A 147 5.79 -19.47 -11.46
CA ALA A 147 5.10 -19.31 -12.75
C ALA A 147 5.20 -17.86 -13.25
N ILE A 148 5.00 -16.88 -12.36
CA ILE A 148 5.14 -15.44 -12.65
C ILE A 148 6.59 -15.13 -13.06
N ASP A 149 7.57 -15.55 -12.27
CA ASP A 149 8.99 -15.29 -12.53
C ASP A 149 9.42 -15.94 -13.87
N SER A 150 8.98 -17.17 -14.13
CA SER A 150 9.25 -17.89 -15.38
C SER A 150 8.66 -17.16 -16.59
N PHE A 151 7.43 -16.66 -16.48
CA PHE A 151 6.80 -15.89 -17.56
C PHE A 151 7.55 -14.58 -17.84
N ILE A 152 7.92 -13.82 -16.81
CA ILE A 152 8.68 -12.56 -16.96
C ILE A 152 10.06 -12.83 -17.58
N GLN A 153 10.71 -13.92 -17.19
CA GLN A 153 12.03 -14.29 -17.72
C GLN A 153 12.01 -14.55 -19.24
N VAL A 154 10.95 -15.19 -19.74
CA VAL A 154 10.83 -15.49 -21.18
C VAL A 154 10.16 -14.35 -21.98
N ASN A 155 9.53 -13.40 -21.30
CA ASN A 155 8.88 -12.22 -21.88
C ASN A 155 9.38 -10.92 -21.21
N PRO A 156 10.68 -10.60 -21.30
CA PRO A 156 11.20 -9.41 -20.64
C PRO A 156 10.71 -8.14 -21.34
N ALA A 157 10.41 -7.09 -20.57
CA ALA A 157 10.21 -5.77 -21.14
C ALA A 157 11.54 -5.22 -21.69
N ILE A 158 11.55 -4.82 -22.95
CA ILE A 158 12.77 -4.40 -23.67
C ILE A 158 12.78 -2.87 -23.80
N GLY A 159 13.85 -2.26 -23.35
CA GLY A 159 14.06 -0.81 -23.46
C GLY A 159 14.59 -0.19 -22.16
N LYS A 160 15.17 1.00 -22.27
CA LYS A 160 15.70 1.72 -21.11
C LYS A 160 14.55 2.15 -20.18
N GLY A 161 14.63 1.77 -18.91
CA GLY A 161 13.57 2.05 -17.94
C GLY A 161 12.32 1.17 -18.05
N MET A 162 12.27 0.26 -19.00
CA MET A 162 11.12 -0.66 -19.16
C MET A 162 11.07 -1.70 -18.03
N ARG A 163 9.86 -1.99 -17.56
CA ARG A 163 9.59 -2.94 -16.48
C ARG A 163 8.34 -3.74 -16.77
N SER A 164 8.36 -5.00 -16.35
CA SER A 164 7.20 -5.89 -16.34
C SER A 164 6.84 -6.23 -14.89
N GLU A 165 5.57 -6.18 -14.58
CA GLU A 165 5.00 -6.65 -13.31
C GLU A 165 3.74 -7.46 -13.61
N ILE A 166 3.59 -8.63 -12.97
CA ILE A 166 2.35 -9.40 -13.04
C ILE A 166 1.65 -9.32 -11.70
N LYS A 167 0.40 -8.84 -11.72
CA LYS A 167 -0.46 -8.77 -10.55
C LYS A 167 -1.50 -9.88 -10.58
N PRO A 168 -1.47 -10.80 -9.60
CA PRO A 168 -2.60 -11.70 -9.38
C PRO A 168 -3.78 -10.91 -8.82
N ILE A 169 -4.92 -10.99 -9.47
CA ILE A 169 -6.19 -10.42 -9.01
C ILE A 169 -7.22 -11.51 -8.79
N TYR A 170 -8.32 -11.20 -8.10
CA TYR A 170 -9.34 -12.18 -7.72
C TYR A 170 -8.75 -13.45 -7.07
N PHE A 171 -7.81 -13.25 -6.12
CA PHE A 171 -7.11 -14.34 -5.41
C PHE A 171 -6.34 -15.32 -6.33
N GLY A 172 -5.79 -14.83 -7.44
CA GLY A 172 -5.02 -15.64 -8.39
C GLY A 172 -5.87 -16.33 -9.45
N ASN A 173 -7.13 -15.94 -9.59
CA ASN A 173 -7.98 -16.41 -10.70
C ASN A 173 -7.69 -15.68 -12.01
N GLN A 174 -7.09 -14.48 -11.94
CA GLN A 174 -6.67 -13.72 -13.12
C GLN A 174 -5.27 -13.13 -12.88
N PHE A 175 -4.46 -13.05 -13.93
CA PHE A 175 -3.09 -12.52 -13.88
C PHE A 175 -2.93 -11.43 -14.93
N ILE A 176 -2.64 -10.23 -14.48
CA ILE A 176 -2.51 -9.05 -15.33
C ILE A 176 -1.04 -8.64 -15.44
N LEU A 177 -0.51 -8.67 -16.64
CA LEU A 177 0.80 -8.11 -16.97
C LEU A 177 0.66 -6.61 -17.17
N ILE A 178 1.44 -5.85 -16.43
CA ILE A 178 1.59 -4.41 -16.59
C ILE A 178 3.01 -4.15 -17.10
N VAL A 179 3.12 -3.58 -18.28
CA VAL A 179 4.38 -3.07 -18.81
C VAL A 179 4.42 -1.57 -18.60
N SER A 180 5.49 -1.07 -18.00
CA SER A 180 5.65 0.34 -17.66
C SER A 180 7.04 0.87 -18.02
N GLN A 181 7.14 2.18 -18.21
CA GLN A 181 8.38 2.91 -18.35
C GLN A 181 8.67 3.75 -17.12
N ARG A 182 9.80 3.50 -16.47
CA ARG A 182 10.23 4.18 -15.24
C ARG A 182 11.14 5.36 -15.51
N TYR A 183 10.86 6.46 -14.81
CA TYR A 183 11.76 7.62 -14.69
C TYR A 183 12.15 7.79 -13.21
N SER A 184 13.45 7.91 -12.94
CA SER A 184 14.02 7.92 -11.58
C SER A 184 14.50 9.30 -11.12
N ASP A 185 14.58 10.31 -12.00
CA ASP A 185 14.85 11.69 -11.58
C ASP A 185 13.52 12.43 -11.39
N VAL A 186 13.02 12.40 -10.15
CA VAL A 186 11.77 13.05 -9.75
C VAL A 186 12.08 14.07 -8.66
N ARG A 187 11.82 15.36 -8.93
CA ARG A 187 12.20 16.46 -8.05
C ARG A 187 10.98 17.11 -7.40
N LEU A 188 11.10 17.47 -6.13
CA LEU A 188 10.09 18.24 -5.40
C LEU A 188 10.07 19.68 -5.92
N VAL A 189 8.93 20.10 -6.41
CA VAL A 189 8.68 21.46 -6.92
C VAL A 189 7.99 22.33 -5.88
N GLY A 190 7.00 21.75 -5.19
CA GLY A 190 6.28 22.49 -4.18
C GLY A 190 5.35 21.64 -3.34
N ALA A 191 5.16 22.10 -2.11
CA ALA A 191 4.17 21.55 -1.20
C ALA A 191 3.71 22.63 -0.23
N PRO A 192 2.41 22.70 0.09
CA PRO A 192 1.91 23.62 1.09
C PRO A 192 2.39 23.21 2.49
N PRO A 193 2.32 24.12 3.48
CA PRO A 193 2.48 23.76 4.88
C PRO A 193 1.54 22.62 5.28
N SER A 194 1.97 21.77 6.22
CA SER A 194 1.12 20.67 6.73
C SER A 194 -0.21 21.14 7.32
N LEU A 195 -0.31 22.40 7.77
CA LEU A 195 -1.59 23.00 8.18
C LEU A 195 -2.61 23.11 7.03
N ILE A 196 -2.17 23.04 5.78
CA ILE A 196 -3.02 22.96 4.58
C ILE A 196 -3.02 21.53 4.06
N GLY A 197 -1.82 20.98 3.75
CA GLY A 197 -1.65 19.68 3.14
C GLY A 197 -2.13 18.50 3.99
N LYS A 198 -2.24 18.71 5.30
CA LYS A 198 -2.78 17.75 6.27
C LYS A 198 -3.76 18.44 7.22
N PHE A 199 -4.63 19.34 6.70
CA PHE A 199 -5.63 20.02 7.50
C PHE A 199 -6.58 19.02 8.16
N GLY A 200 -6.91 19.27 9.44
CA GLY A 200 -7.64 18.31 10.27
C GLY A 200 -6.79 17.12 10.74
N ALA A 201 -5.56 17.00 10.23
CA ALA A 201 -4.59 15.98 10.61
C ALA A 201 -5.23 14.58 10.74
N ASP A 202 -4.93 13.88 11.84
CA ASP A 202 -5.49 12.56 12.09
C ASP A 202 -6.96 12.61 12.53
N THR A 203 -7.47 13.77 12.99
CA THR A 203 -8.88 13.93 13.39
C THR A 203 -9.81 13.72 12.20
N ASP A 204 -9.51 14.33 11.05
CA ASP A 204 -10.34 14.27 9.84
C ASP A 204 -10.00 13.10 8.92
N ASN A 205 -8.90 12.38 9.17
CA ASN A 205 -8.51 11.25 8.35
C ASN A 205 -9.57 10.13 8.42
N TRP A 206 -9.99 9.61 7.27
CA TRP A 206 -11.09 8.64 7.12
C TRP A 206 -12.45 9.15 7.62
N VAL A 207 -12.62 10.47 7.71
CA VAL A 207 -13.87 11.11 8.14
C VAL A 207 -14.39 12.00 7.02
N TRP A 208 -15.69 12.10 6.88
CA TRP A 208 -16.40 12.99 5.98
C TRP A 208 -17.17 14.05 6.79
N PRO A 209 -17.20 15.33 6.36
CA PRO A 209 -16.44 15.92 5.24
C PRO A 209 -14.99 16.18 5.57
N ARG A 210 -14.14 16.31 4.53
CA ARG A 210 -12.73 16.70 4.64
C ARG A 210 -12.48 18.04 3.98
N HIS A 211 -11.65 18.86 4.64
CA HIS A 211 -11.25 20.19 4.15
C HIS A 211 -9.74 20.30 3.91
N THR A 212 -9.06 19.16 3.77
CA THR A 212 -7.62 19.10 3.55
C THR A 212 -7.28 19.54 2.12
N GLY A 213 -6.32 20.46 1.99
CA GLY A 213 -5.67 20.75 0.71
C GLY A 213 -4.53 19.77 0.47
N ASP A 214 -4.85 18.49 0.28
CA ASP A 214 -3.91 17.36 0.20
C ASP A 214 -3.28 17.27 -1.18
N PHE A 215 -2.34 18.18 -1.49
CA PHE A 215 -1.63 18.22 -2.76
C PHE A 215 -0.14 18.52 -2.59
N SER A 216 0.66 18.06 -3.56
CA SER A 216 2.07 18.42 -3.73
C SER A 216 2.47 18.32 -5.20
N PHE A 217 3.52 19.05 -5.57
CA PHE A 217 4.02 19.11 -6.93
C PHE A 217 5.42 18.53 -7.01
N PHE A 218 5.61 17.71 -8.03
CA PHE A 218 6.90 17.15 -8.41
C PHE A 218 7.14 17.41 -9.90
N ARG A 219 8.37 17.20 -10.37
CA ARG A 219 8.70 17.23 -11.79
C ARG A 219 9.56 16.05 -12.15
N ILE A 220 9.20 15.45 -13.29
CA ILE A 220 9.96 14.37 -13.90
C ILE A 220 11.05 14.99 -14.77
N TYR A 221 12.26 14.50 -14.58
CA TYR A 221 13.41 14.84 -15.41
C TYR A 221 13.88 13.61 -16.20
N ALA A 222 14.47 13.88 -17.35
CA ALA A 222 15.04 12.86 -18.24
C ALA A 222 16.38 13.36 -18.79
N SER A 223 17.18 12.47 -19.36
CA SER A 223 18.34 12.88 -20.15
C SER A 223 17.94 13.78 -21.33
N PRO A 224 18.85 14.58 -21.90
CA PRO A 224 18.54 15.50 -22.99
C PRO A 224 17.88 14.87 -24.22
N ASP A 225 18.07 13.58 -24.44
CA ASP A 225 17.41 12.79 -25.49
C ASP A 225 15.98 12.31 -25.10
N GLY A 226 15.52 12.64 -23.90
CA GLY A 226 14.22 12.24 -23.35
C GLY A 226 14.19 10.84 -22.76
N SER A 227 15.31 10.10 -22.75
CA SER A 227 15.36 8.76 -22.18
C SER A 227 15.38 8.79 -20.64
N PRO A 228 14.83 7.75 -19.94
CA PRO A 228 14.94 7.62 -18.50
C PRO A 228 16.38 7.70 -18.00
N ALA A 229 16.59 8.42 -16.90
CA ALA A 229 17.90 8.60 -16.29
C ALA A 229 17.77 8.68 -14.76
N GLU A 230 18.84 8.29 -14.07
CA GLU A 230 19.05 8.66 -12.67
C GLU A 230 19.33 10.17 -12.57
N TYR A 231 19.25 10.71 -11.34
CA TYR A 231 19.53 12.13 -11.14
C TYR A 231 20.89 12.55 -11.75
N SER A 232 20.82 13.60 -12.55
CA SER A 232 21.99 14.34 -13.04
C SER A 232 21.65 15.82 -13.15
N PRO A 233 22.60 16.74 -12.86
CA PRO A 233 22.39 18.15 -13.12
C PRO A 233 22.16 18.48 -14.61
N GLU A 234 22.57 17.60 -15.52
CA GLU A 234 22.38 17.73 -16.97
C GLU A 234 20.98 17.32 -17.44
N ASN A 235 20.20 16.68 -16.60
CA ASN A 235 18.86 16.25 -16.96
C ASN A 235 17.93 17.48 -17.13
N ILE A 236 17.03 17.36 -18.07
CA ILE A 236 16.03 18.40 -18.40
C ILE A 236 14.62 17.93 -18.03
N PRO A 237 13.67 18.84 -17.80
CA PRO A 237 12.27 18.48 -17.63
C PRO A 237 11.76 17.58 -18.74
N LEU A 238 11.09 16.49 -18.38
CA LEU A 238 10.55 15.53 -19.35
C LEU A 238 9.49 16.21 -20.22
N LYS A 239 9.64 16.14 -21.53
CA LYS A 239 8.61 16.56 -22.48
C LYS A 239 7.51 15.50 -22.55
N THR A 240 6.31 15.87 -22.11
CA THR A 240 5.12 15.00 -22.12
C THR A 240 4.17 15.38 -23.25
N LYS A 241 3.46 14.38 -23.80
CA LYS A 241 2.62 14.59 -25.00
C LYS A 241 1.19 14.96 -24.68
N ASN A 242 0.60 14.40 -23.60
CA ASN A 242 -0.82 14.50 -23.28
C ASN A 242 -1.03 14.86 -21.80
N PRO A 243 -0.59 16.05 -21.34
CA PRO A 243 -0.83 16.45 -19.97
C PRO A 243 -2.32 16.68 -19.73
N LEU A 244 -2.79 16.46 -18.50
CA LEU A 244 -4.16 16.80 -18.11
C LEU A 244 -4.34 18.29 -17.99
N THR A 245 -5.51 18.77 -18.41
CA THR A 245 -5.94 20.15 -18.22
C THR A 245 -6.75 20.25 -16.92
N ILE A 246 -6.39 21.22 -16.08
CA ILE A 246 -7.14 21.55 -14.87
C ILE A 246 -8.38 22.36 -15.26
N SER A 247 -9.59 21.83 -14.99
CA SER A 247 -10.82 22.59 -15.16
C SER A 247 -11.12 23.43 -13.91
N LEU A 248 -11.54 24.65 -14.12
CA LEU A 248 -12.02 25.57 -13.07
C LEU A 248 -13.55 25.69 -13.05
N GLU A 249 -14.25 24.97 -13.92
CA GLU A 249 -15.72 25.01 -14.01
C GLU A 249 -16.42 24.31 -12.84
N GLY A 250 -15.68 23.44 -12.12
CA GLY A 250 -16.25 22.63 -11.04
C GLY A 250 -17.08 21.46 -11.56
N VAL A 251 -17.88 20.89 -10.66
CA VAL A 251 -18.82 19.77 -10.92
C VAL A 251 -20.15 20.06 -10.24
N ASN A 252 -21.26 19.60 -10.85
CA ASN A 252 -22.60 19.71 -10.30
C ASN A 252 -23.09 18.35 -9.85
N GLU A 253 -24.13 18.32 -9.03
CA GLU A 253 -24.82 17.08 -8.66
C GLU A 253 -25.38 16.39 -9.91
N GLY A 254 -25.05 15.11 -10.09
CA GLY A 254 -25.46 14.33 -11.26
C GLY A 254 -24.46 14.31 -12.41
N ASP A 255 -23.41 15.13 -12.36
CA ASP A 255 -22.34 15.09 -13.37
C ASP A 255 -21.56 13.75 -13.27
N PHE A 256 -21.17 13.24 -14.43
CA PHE A 256 -20.30 12.06 -14.49
C PHE A 256 -18.90 12.40 -13.97
N SER A 257 -18.38 11.58 -13.05
CA SER A 257 -17.01 11.66 -12.58
C SER A 257 -16.31 10.31 -12.67
N LEU A 258 -15.01 10.34 -12.92
CA LEU A 258 -14.13 9.19 -13.03
C LEU A 258 -12.91 9.40 -12.15
N ILE A 259 -12.57 8.39 -11.34
CA ILE A 259 -11.28 8.32 -10.64
C ILE A 259 -10.41 7.34 -11.41
N TYR A 260 -9.26 7.80 -11.90
CA TYR A 260 -8.32 6.99 -12.65
C TYR A 260 -6.96 6.99 -11.99
N GLY A 261 -6.37 5.81 -11.80
CA GLY A 261 -5.06 5.70 -11.18
C GLY A 261 -4.76 4.32 -10.60
N PHE A 262 -3.91 4.32 -9.58
CA PHE A 262 -3.38 3.12 -8.93
C PHE A 262 -3.98 3.00 -7.52
N PRO A 263 -5.17 2.41 -7.39
CA PRO A 263 -5.81 2.26 -6.10
C PRO A 263 -5.03 1.29 -5.22
N GLY A 264 -5.22 1.43 -3.91
CA GLY A 264 -4.73 0.46 -2.95
C GLY A 264 -5.47 -0.90 -3.09
N ARG A 265 -5.52 -1.66 -2.01
CA ARG A 265 -6.19 -2.96 -1.98
C ARG A 265 -7.63 -2.80 -1.50
N THR A 266 -8.59 -3.46 -2.18
CA THR A 266 -9.95 -3.63 -1.68
C THR A 266 -10.21 -5.10 -1.35
N SER A 267 -11.22 -5.33 -0.49
CA SER A 267 -11.70 -6.66 -0.10
C SER A 267 -13.21 -6.75 -0.28
N ASN A 268 -13.72 -6.25 -1.40
CA ASN A 268 -15.11 -6.47 -1.80
C ASN A 268 -15.35 -7.97 -2.03
N TYR A 269 -16.59 -8.41 -1.81
CA TYR A 269 -17.03 -9.79 -2.09
C TYR A 269 -16.43 -10.87 -1.18
N LEU A 270 -15.96 -10.52 0.01
CA LEU A 270 -15.58 -11.53 1.01
C LEU A 270 -16.83 -12.25 1.55
N PRO A 271 -16.73 -13.56 1.86
CA PRO A 271 -17.76 -14.28 2.60
C PRO A 271 -18.01 -13.66 3.98
N VAL A 272 -19.22 -13.83 4.50
CA VAL A 272 -19.64 -13.25 5.79
C VAL A 272 -18.69 -13.63 6.93
N ASN A 273 -18.31 -14.92 7.02
CA ASN A 273 -17.41 -15.41 8.10
C ASN A 273 -16.04 -14.73 8.05
N GLU A 274 -15.50 -14.47 6.86
CA GLU A 274 -14.24 -13.76 6.71
C GLU A 274 -14.37 -12.30 7.19
N VAL A 275 -15.48 -11.62 6.83
CA VAL A 275 -15.72 -10.25 7.29
C VAL A 275 -15.90 -10.22 8.81
N SER A 276 -16.69 -11.14 9.39
CA SER A 276 -16.86 -11.24 10.84
C SER A 276 -15.51 -11.47 11.53
N GLN A 277 -14.70 -12.41 11.07
CA GLN A 277 -13.38 -12.65 11.66
C GLN A 277 -12.45 -11.43 11.55
N GLN A 278 -12.52 -10.68 10.44
CA GLN A 278 -11.76 -9.43 10.30
C GLN A 278 -12.19 -8.41 11.37
N ILE A 279 -13.52 -8.19 11.53
CA ILE A 279 -14.04 -7.13 12.40
C ILE A 279 -13.95 -7.51 13.88
N ASP A 280 -14.26 -8.76 14.23
CA ASP A 280 -14.37 -9.20 15.62
C ASP A 280 -13.03 -9.60 16.22
N VAL A 281 -12.04 -10.00 15.37
CA VAL A 281 -10.80 -10.64 15.83
C VAL A 281 -9.55 -9.96 15.31
N LEU A 282 -9.36 -9.89 13.97
CA LEU A 282 -8.07 -9.55 13.41
C LEU A 282 -7.78 -8.05 13.43
N LEU A 283 -8.77 -7.22 13.11
CA LEU A 283 -8.62 -5.76 13.14
C LEU A 283 -8.50 -5.19 14.56
N PRO A 284 -9.24 -5.67 15.57
CA PRO A 284 -9.03 -5.25 16.96
C PRO A 284 -7.59 -5.41 17.43
N ILE A 285 -6.94 -6.54 17.13
CA ILE A 285 -5.52 -6.77 17.47
C ILE A 285 -4.63 -5.71 16.79
N ARG A 286 -4.85 -5.43 15.51
CA ARG A 286 -4.08 -4.41 14.78
C ARG A 286 -4.29 -3.01 15.36
N VAL A 287 -5.51 -2.67 15.73
CA VAL A 287 -5.86 -1.38 16.33
C VAL A 287 -5.13 -1.22 17.66
N GLU A 288 -5.22 -2.20 18.55
CA GLU A 288 -4.57 -2.19 19.87
C GLU A 288 -3.04 -2.04 19.77
N LEU A 289 -2.39 -2.85 18.94
CA LEU A 289 -0.93 -2.79 18.79
C LEU A 289 -0.45 -1.44 18.24
N ARG A 290 -1.18 -0.86 17.29
CA ARG A 290 -0.83 0.46 16.75
C ARG A 290 -1.11 1.59 17.74
N GLU A 291 -2.15 1.48 18.54
CA GLU A 291 -2.43 2.45 19.61
C GLU A 291 -1.28 2.53 20.62
N ILE A 292 -0.72 1.38 21.01
CA ILE A 292 0.47 1.30 21.87
C ILE A 292 1.66 2.05 21.26
N ILE A 293 1.89 1.92 19.97
CA ILE A 293 3.01 2.58 19.28
C ILE A 293 2.77 4.08 19.18
N LEU A 294 1.58 4.46 18.70
CA LEU A 294 1.21 5.86 18.48
C LEU A 294 1.27 6.67 19.76
N ASP A 295 0.80 6.11 20.89
CA ASP A 295 0.91 6.75 22.21
C ASP A 295 2.36 7.09 22.57
N LYS A 296 3.27 6.14 22.41
CA LYS A 296 4.69 6.34 22.74
C LYS A 296 5.38 7.32 21.79
N TRP A 297 5.08 7.25 20.51
CA TRP A 297 5.65 8.14 19.51
C TRP A 297 5.11 9.57 19.68
N ASP A 298 3.79 9.74 19.88
CA ASP A 298 3.18 11.05 20.11
C ASP A 298 3.77 11.73 21.34
N SER A 299 3.88 11.01 22.46
CA SER A 299 4.49 11.51 23.68
C SER A 299 5.91 12.02 23.47
N ALA A 300 6.73 11.28 22.69
CA ALA A 300 8.11 11.68 22.39
C ALA A 300 8.17 12.86 21.39
N MET A 301 7.31 12.87 20.38
CA MET A 301 7.25 13.93 19.37
C MET A 301 6.80 15.28 19.94
N ARG A 302 5.95 15.29 20.97
CA ARG A 302 5.48 16.51 21.62
C ARG A 302 6.59 17.25 22.36
N ILE A 303 7.55 16.55 22.92
CA ILE A 303 8.62 17.13 23.75
C ILE A 303 9.94 17.35 23.01
N ASN A 304 10.14 16.70 21.87
CA ASN A 304 11.40 16.78 21.13
C ASN A 304 11.16 17.06 19.63
N PRO A 305 11.51 18.25 19.12
CA PRO A 305 11.30 18.63 17.73
C PRO A 305 12.14 17.79 16.75
N VAL A 306 13.29 17.25 17.15
CA VAL A 306 14.10 16.35 16.32
C VAL A 306 13.35 15.03 16.14
N VAL A 307 12.86 14.43 17.22
CA VAL A 307 12.03 13.21 17.18
C VAL A 307 10.77 13.43 16.36
N LYS A 308 10.16 14.62 16.47
CA LYS A 308 8.97 14.96 15.69
C LYS A 308 9.24 14.88 14.18
N ILE A 309 10.37 15.39 13.72
CA ILE A 309 10.76 15.30 12.31
C ILE A 309 11.10 13.85 11.92
N GLN A 310 11.90 13.15 12.72
CA GLN A 310 12.29 11.76 12.46
C GLN A 310 11.10 10.80 12.34
N TYR A 311 10.05 11.02 13.14
CA TYR A 311 8.90 10.12 13.22
C TYR A 311 7.66 10.59 12.45
N ALA A 312 7.67 11.76 11.86
CA ALA A 312 6.50 12.35 11.19
C ALA A 312 5.87 11.42 10.14
N SER A 313 6.68 10.86 9.24
CA SER A 313 6.20 9.94 8.18
C SER A 313 5.80 8.58 8.75
N LYS A 314 6.57 8.03 9.69
CA LYS A 314 6.27 6.75 10.36
C LYS A 314 4.95 6.84 11.13
N TYR A 315 4.77 7.90 11.92
CA TYR A 315 3.54 8.17 12.66
C TYR A 315 2.34 8.28 11.71
N ALA A 316 2.46 9.06 10.64
CA ALA A 316 1.40 9.21 9.65
C ALA A 316 1.00 7.87 9.02
N SER A 317 1.97 7.00 8.67
CA SER A 317 1.71 5.68 8.11
C SER A 317 1.00 4.74 9.09
N VAL A 318 1.44 4.70 10.34
CA VAL A 318 0.85 3.84 11.38
C VAL A 318 -0.54 4.32 11.75
N SER A 319 -0.72 5.63 11.96
CA SER A 319 -1.99 6.28 12.29
C SER A 319 -3.03 6.09 11.18
N ASN A 320 -2.64 6.23 9.91
CA ASN A 320 -3.53 6.01 8.78
C ASN A 320 -4.18 4.62 8.80
N GLY A 321 -3.39 3.57 9.01
CA GLY A 321 -3.91 2.21 9.13
C GLY A 321 -4.75 2.00 10.39
N TRP A 322 -4.31 2.49 11.52
CA TRP A 322 -5.02 2.44 12.79
C TRP A 322 -6.43 3.02 12.68
N LYS A 323 -6.53 4.24 12.17
CA LYS A 323 -7.81 4.94 12.03
C LYS A 323 -8.74 4.29 11.01
N LYS A 324 -8.18 3.82 9.88
CA LYS A 324 -8.92 3.04 8.89
C LYS A 324 -9.59 1.83 9.51
N TRP A 325 -8.84 1.01 10.24
CA TRP A 325 -9.37 -0.23 10.79
C TRP A 325 -10.36 0.02 11.91
N LYS A 326 -10.10 0.99 12.77
CA LYS A 326 -11.06 1.45 13.79
C LYS A 326 -12.37 1.89 13.15
N GLY A 327 -12.31 2.75 12.12
CA GLY A 327 -13.49 3.20 11.38
C GLY A 327 -14.19 2.08 10.59
N GLN A 328 -13.47 1.05 10.15
CA GLN A 328 -14.08 -0.13 9.51
C GLN A 328 -14.91 -0.94 10.52
N ILE A 329 -14.38 -1.19 11.72
CA ILE A 329 -15.09 -1.87 12.80
C ILE A 329 -16.37 -1.08 13.13
N GLU A 330 -16.21 0.17 13.55
CA GLU A 330 -17.31 1.06 13.94
C GLU A 330 -18.36 1.23 12.83
N GLY A 331 -17.94 1.39 11.57
CA GLY A 331 -18.82 1.60 10.43
C GLY A 331 -19.63 0.36 10.07
N ILE A 332 -19.04 -0.84 10.13
CA ILE A 332 -19.75 -2.10 9.86
C ILE A 332 -20.74 -2.42 10.98
N GLU A 333 -20.37 -2.17 12.23
CA GLU A 333 -21.25 -2.33 13.39
C GLU A 333 -22.44 -1.37 13.30
N ALA A 334 -22.19 -0.07 13.13
CA ALA A 334 -23.22 0.97 13.09
C ALA A 334 -24.19 0.82 11.91
N SER A 335 -23.74 0.25 10.80
CA SER A 335 -24.57 0.04 9.58
C SER A 335 -25.28 -1.30 9.54
N TYR A 336 -25.17 -2.12 10.57
CA TYR A 336 -25.65 -3.52 10.54
C TYR A 336 -25.08 -4.28 9.33
N GLY A 337 -23.82 -4.01 8.99
CA GLY A 337 -23.17 -4.47 7.77
C GLY A 337 -23.13 -6.00 7.67
N ILE A 338 -22.84 -6.70 8.77
CA ILE A 338 -22.81 -8.17 8.82
C ILE A 338 -24.19 -8.76 8.46
N ASP A 339 -25.29 -8.24 9.01
CA ASP A 339 -26.64 -8.74 8.71
C ASP A 339 -27.02 -8.46 7.24
N THR A 340 -26.59 -7.33 6.71
CA THR A 340 -26.77 -7.00 5.29
C THR A 340 -26.01 -7.97 4.38
N LEU A 341 -24.77 -8.31 4.74
CA LEU A 341 -23.95 -9.29 4.02
C LEU A 341 -24.55 -10.70 4.10
N LYS A 342 -25.05 -11.14 5.28
CA LYS A 342 -25.74 -12.42 5.44
C LYS A 342 -26.92 -12.54 4.48
N LYS A 343 -27.81 -11.54 4.48
CA LYS A 343 -28.97 -11.50 3.58
C LYS A 343 -28.57 -11.50 2.09
N ARG A 344 -27.46 -10.86 1.74
CA ARG A 344 -26.94 -10.86 0.37
C ARG A 344 -26.39 -12.23 -0.02
N GLN A 345 -25.62 -12.86 0.85
CA GLN A 345 -25.06 -14.20 0.66
C GLN A 345 -26.18 -15.25 0.53
N GLU A 346 -27.19 -15.21 1.40
CA GLU A 346 -28.36 -16.09 1.33
C GLU A 346 -29.13 -15.92 -0.01
N ARG A 347 -29.36 -14.68 -0.45
CA ARG A 347 -30.00 -14.42 -1.77
C ARG A 347 -29.20 -15.00 -2.91
N MET A 348 -27.85 -14.85 -2.87
CA MET A 348 -26.96 -15.40 -3.89
C MET A 348 -27.03 -16.94 -3.90
N ILE A 349 -26.97 -17.58 -2.74
CA ILE A 349 -27.05 -19.03 -2.60
C ILE A 349 -28.39 -19.53 -3.14
N ASN A 350 -29.50 -18.91 -2.74
CA ASN A 350 -30.86 -19.30 -3.17
C ASN A 350 -31.05 -19.13 -4.68
N TYR A 351 -30.57 -18.02 -5.26
CA TYR A 351 -30.64 -17.78 -6.71
C TYR A 351 -29.87 -18.84 -7.50
N HIS A 352 -28.68 -19.15 -7.12
CA HIS A 352 -27.85 -20.14 -7.80
C HIS A 352 -28.36 -21.56 -7.61
N SER A 353 -28.83 -21.91 -6.43
CA SER A 353 -29.42 -23.23 -6.15
C SER A 353 -30.67 -23.50 -6.99
N ALA A 354 -31.43 -22.46 -7.29
CA ALA A 354 -32.63 -22.59 -8.12
C ALA A 354 -32.37 -22.66 -9.63
N ASN A 355 -31.28 -22.01 -10.11
CA ASN A 355 -31.07 -21.75 -11.53
C ASN A 355 -29.86 -22.44 -12.15
N ASN A 356 -28.96 -23.06 -11.35
CA ASN A 356 -27.69 -23.61 -11.85
C ASN A 356 -27.36 -24.96 -11.21
N LYS A 357 -27.17 -25.99 -12.04
CA LYS A 357 -26.75 -27.32 -11.55
C LYS A 357 -25.37 -27.33 -10.86
N ASN A 358 -24.53 -26.36 -11.18
CA ASN A 358 -23.20 -26.19 -10.56
C ASN A 358 -23.24 -25.38 -9.25
N ALA A 359 -24.40 -24.84 -8.86
CA ALA A 359 -24.55 -24.07 -7.63
C ALA A 359 -24.25 -24.89 -6.37
N PHE A 360 -24.52 -26.17 -6.39
CA PHE A 360 -24.18 -27.09 -5.29
C PHE A 360 -22.69 -27.10 -4.98
N VAL A 361 -21.84 -27.07 -6.02
CA VAL A 361 -20.38 -27.01 -5.88
C VAL A 361 -19.95 -25.69 -5.22
N ALA A 362 -20.55 -24.57 -5.62
CA ALA A 362 -20.20 -23.26 -5.04
C ALA A 362 -20.62 -23.13 -3.57
N VAL A 363 -21.77 -23.70 -3.20
CA VAL A 363 -22.24 -23.73 -1.80
C VAL A 363 -21.34 -24.62 -0.94
N ASP A 364 -21.01 -25.82 -1.40
CA ASP A 364 -20.10 -26.74 -0.71
C ASP A 364 -18.69 -26.13 -0.55
N GLN A 365 -18.19 -25.45 -1.58
CA GLN A 365 -16.90 -24.73 -1.49
C GLN A 365 -16.96 -23.59 -0.48
N LEU A 366 -18.06 -22.84 -0.40
CA LEU A 366 -18.24 -21.78 0.60
C LEU A 366 -18.27 -22.34 2.04
N GLU A 367 -18.97 -23.46 2.25
CA GLU A 367 -19.00 -24.13 3.56
C GLU A 367 -17.62 -24.64 3.97
N ARG A 368 -16.89 -25.27 3.05
CA ARG A 368 -15.49 -25.69 3.29
C ARG A 368 -14.59 -24.52 3.64
N PHE A 369 -14.71 -23.42 2.90
CA PHE A 369 -13.97 -22.21 3.17
C PHE A 369 -14.27 -21.65 4.57
N ASN A 370 -15.55 -21.60 4.97
CA ASN A 370 -15.97 -21.14 6.28
C ASN A 370 -15.36 -22.01 7.40
N ASN A 371 -15.42 -23.36 7.28
CA ASN A 371 -14.85 -24.28 8.24
C ASN A 371 -13.31 -24.13 8.34
N GLN A 372 -12.63 -23.92 7.21
CA GLN A 372 -11.19 -23.65 7.21
C GLN A 372 -10.86 -22.31 7.88
N THR A 373 -11.63 -21.27 7.60
CA THR A 373 -11.42 -19.93 8.20
C THR A 373 -11.53 -20.01 9.73
N GLU A 374 -12.52 -20.73 10.26
CA GLU A 374 -12.68 -20.95 11.71
C GLU A 374 -11.51 -21.74 12.30
N SER A 375 -11.11 -22.84 11.66
CA SER A 375 -10.02 -23.69 12.15
C SER A 375 -8.67 -22.97 12.19
N LEU A 376 -8.48 -21.95 11.36
CA LEU A 376 -7.23 -21.19 11.24
C LEU A 376 -7.22 -19.90 12.07
N GLU A 377 -8.28 -19.56 12.79
CA GLU A 377 -8.41 -18.28 13.49
C GLU A 377 -7.22 -18.00 14.41
N ASN A 378 -6.80 -18.98 15.22
CA ASN A 378 -5.69 -18.78 16.17
C ASN A 378 -4.35 -18.62 15.46
N ALA A 379 -4.12 -19.34 14.37
CA ALA A 379 -2.93 -19.15 13.56
C ALA A 379 -2.92 -17.75 12.91
N ARG A 380 -4.08 -17.28 12.46
CA ARG A 380 -4.25 -15.92 11.90
C ARG A 380 -4.04 -14.82 12.96
N LYS A 381 -4.55 -14.99 14.19
CA LYS A 381 -4.25 -14.10 15.33
C LYS A 381 -2.74 -13.98 15.55
N SER A 382 -2.05 -15.10 15.69
CA SER A 382 -0.59 -15.14 15.88
C SER A 382 0.14 -14.46 14.73
N LEU A 383 -0.30 -14.69 13.49
CA LEU A 383 0.26 -14.06 12.29
C LEU A 383 0.10 -12.53 12.33
N ILE A 384 -1.04 -12.00 12.78
CA ILE A 384 -1.28 -10.56 12.90
C ILE A 384 -0.34 -9.93 13.93
N TYR A 385 -0.22 -10.52 15.13
CA TYR A 385 0.75 -10.07 16.14
C TYR A 385 2.16 -9.99 15.55
N PHE A 386 2.57 -11.07 14.89
CA PHE A 386 3.90 -11.15 14.30
C PHE A 386 4.12 -10.11 13.20
N GLN A 387 3.15 -9.91 12.31
CA GLN A 387 3.21 -8.91 11.26
C GLN A 387 3.34 -7.48 11.79
N GLU A 388 2.56 -7.13 12.82
CA GLU A 388 2.61 -5.79 13.41
C GLU A 388 3.94 -5.57 14.16
N ILE A 389 4.49 -6.60 14.82
CA ILE A 389 5.81 -6.53 15.46
C ILE A 389 6.91 -6.35 14.39
N LEU A 390 6.94 -7.21 13.35
CA LEU A 390 7.96 -7.12 12.29
C LEU A 390 7.94 -5.76 11.58
N ARG A 391 6.76 -5.18 11.39
CA ARG A 391 6.59 -3.90 10.71
C ARG A 391 7.06 -2.71 11.54
N ASN A 392 6.84 -2.76 12.85
CA ASN A 392 6.94 -1.60 13.73
C ASN A 392 8.13 -1.67 14.70
N TRP A 393 8.94 -2.71 14.65
CA TRP A 393 10.19 -2.81 15.37
C TRP A 393 11.34 -2.39 14.44
N GLU A 394 11.82 -1.18 14.62
CA GLU A 394 12.76 -0.54 13.68
C GLU A 394 14.13 -1.24 13.64
N LEU A 395 14.59 -1.81 14.76
CA LEU A 395 15.82 -2.59 14.80
C LEU A 395 15.78 -3.78 13.82
N LEU A 396 14.61 -4.37 13.57
CA LEU A 396 14.44 -5.41 12.54
C LEU A 396 14.57 -4.85 11.13
N THR A 397 14.14 -3.62 10.91
CA THR A 397 14.38 -2.94 9.64
C THR A 397 15.87 -2.72 9.41
N TRP A 398 16.60 -2.29 10.43
CA TRP A 398 18.06 -2.20 10.38
C TRP A 398 18.70 -3.56 10.06
N SER A 399 18.33 -4.61 10.79
CA SER A 399 18.86 -5.97 10.54
C SER A 399 18.62 -6.41 9.08
N ARG A 400 17.44 -6.17 8.54
CA ARG A 400 17.10 -6.46 7.13
C ARG A 400 17.97 -5.68 6.14
N LEU A 401 18.20 -4.39 6.40
CA LEU A 401 19.08 -3.56 5.56
C LEU A 401 20.52 -4.04 5.62
N ALA A 402 21.02 -4.35 6.81
CA ALA A 402 22.37 -4.90 7.03
C ALA A 402 22.56 -6.23 6.28
N ASN A 403 21.61 -7.15 6.40
CA ASN A 403 21.65 -8.43 5.67
C ASN A 403 21.65 -8.23 4.15
N ASN A 404 20.90 -7.25 3.63
CA ASN A 404 20.92 -6.94 2.20
C ASN A 404 22.26 -6.39 1.73
N ILE A 405 22.91 -5.51 2.52
CA ILE A 405 24.24 -4.97 2.23
C ILE A 405 25.26 -6.10 2.17
N VAL A 406 25.27 -6.98 3.19
CA VAL A 406 26.20 -8.11 3.26
C VAL A 406 26.01 -9.03 2.06
N ARG A 407 24.76 -9.40 1.75
CA ARG A 407 24.45 -10.25 0.59
C ARG A 407 24.94 -9.65 -0.72
N LEU A 408 24.67 -8.35 -0.96
CA LEU A 408 25.12 -7.67 -2.18
C LEU A 408 26.64 -7.58 -2.25
N SER A 409 27.32 -7.35 -1.11
CA SER A 409 28.78 -7.36 -1.00
C SER A 409 29.36 -8.73 -1.37
N ASP A 410 28.79 -9.81 -0.80
CA ASP A 410 29.24 -11.19 -1.07
C ASP A 410 29.01 -11.59 -2.54
N GLU A 411 27.95 -11.05 -3.17
CA GLU A 411 27.66 -11.25 -4.59
C GLU A 411 28.46 -10.30 -5.53
N GLY A 412 29.29 -9.42 -5.01
CA GLY A 412 30.06 -8.43 -5.79
C GLY A 412 29.18 -7.41 -6.54
N LYS A 413 27.96 -7.15 -6.04
CA LYS A 413 26.98 -6.23 -6.63
C LYS A 413 27.15 -4.80 -6.12
N ASP A 414 26.57 -3.84 -6.85
CA ASP A 414 26.56 -2.43 -6.43
C ASP A 414 25.81 -2.23 -5.11
N LEU A 415 26.47 -1.61 -4.15
CA LEU A 415 25.96 -1.36 -2.80
C LEU A 415 25.28 0.01 -2.66
N LYS A 416 25.40 0.91 -3.63
CA LYS A 416 24.94 2.31 -3.49
C LYS A 416 23.51 2.42 -2.98
N GLY A 417 22.56 1.71 -3.58
CA GLY A 417 21.17 1.76 -3.18
C GLY A 417 20.92 1.23 -1.76
N ALA A 418 21.62 0.16 -1.38
CA ALA A 418 21.48 -0.43 -0.05
C ALA A 418 22.10 0.46 1.05
N LEU A 419 23.26 1.06 0.77
CA LEU A 419 23.92 2.00 1.68
C LEU A 419 23.07 3.25 1.90
N ARG A 420 22.49 3.80 0.86
CA ARG A 420 21.56 4.93 0.95
C ARG A 420 20.37 4.63 1.84
N ALA A 421 19.75 3.46 1.65
CA ALA A 421 18.62 3.04 2.49
C ALA A 421 19.02 2.94 3.97
N LEU A 422 20.24 2.49 4.27
CA LEU A 422 20.74 2.43 5.64
C LEU A 422 21.02 3.83 6.21
N ILE A 423 21.62 4.74 5.44
CA ILE A 423 21.86 6.14 5.84
C ILE A 423 20.54 6.85 6.13
N GLU A 424 19.53 6.71 5.26
CA GLU A 424 18.22 7.32 5.46
C GLU A 424 17.50 6.73 6.68
N PHE A 425 17.66 5.42 6.91
CA PHE A 425 17.16 4.78 8.12
C PHE A 425 17.79 5.39 9.38
N GLU A 426 19.14 5.51 9.43
CA GLU A 426 19.84 6.06 10.59
C GLU A 426 19.47 7.50 10.89
N LYS A 427 19.34 8.34 9.86
CA LYS A 427 18.88 9.73 10.00
C LYS A 427 17.55 9.83 10.76
N ASN A 428 16.66 8.89 10.52
CA ASN A 428 15.31 8.88 11.06
C ASN A 428 15.12 7.86 12.19
N TYR A 429 16.19 7.31 12.76
CA TYR A 429 16.13 6.29 13.81
C TYR A 429 16.38 6.88 15.21
N ASN A 430 15.55 6.48 16.16
CA ASN A 430 15.75 6.78 17.57
C ASN A 430 15.79 5.49 18.39
N PRO A 431 16.99 5.03 18.80
CA PRO A 431 17.17 3.73 19.46
C PRO A 431 16.36 3.56 20.74
N GLU A 432 16.29 4.59 21.58
CA GLU A 432 15.57 4.49 22.86
C GLU A 432 14.05 4.46 22.66
N LEU A 433 13.53 5.23 21.70
CA LEU A 433 12.11 5.21 21.38
C LEU A 433 11.71 3.89 20.74
N ASP A 434 12.52 3.35 19.80
CA ASP A 434 12.31 2.02 19.22
C ASP A 434 12.30 0.94 20.30
N ARG A 435 13.31 0.93 21.17
CA ARG A 435 13.41 -0.03 22.28
C ARG A 435 12.17 -0.03 23.17
N ARG A 436 11.64 1.16 23.50
CA ARG A 436 10.46 1.31 24.35
C ARG A 436 9.19 0.85 23.67
N SER A 437 8.99 1.22 22.40
CA SER A 437 7.79 0.86 21.65
C SER A 437 7.76 -0.64 21.31
N SER A 438 8.85 -1.18 20.78
CA SER A 438 8.94 -2.61 20.43
C SER A 438 8.84 -3.54 21.64
N ARG A 439 9.43 -3.17 22.79
CA ARG A 439 9.24 -3.89 24.05
C ARG A 439 7.76 -3.97 24.43
N SER A 440 7.02 -2.87 24.31
CA SER A 440 5.59 -2.85 24.65
C SER A 440 4.76 -3.72 23.71
N LEU A 441 5.09 -3.78 22.40
CA LEU A 441 4.44 -4.67 21.45
C LEU A 441 4.64 -6.15 21.82
N VAL A 442 5.87 -6.51 22.11
CA VAL A 442 6.19 -7.91 22.49
C VAL A 442 5.54 -8.29 23.81
N GLN A 443 5.52 -7.38 24.81
CA GLN A 443 4.83 -7.63 26.07
C GLN A 443 3.32 -7.82 25.87
N ASN A 444 2.68 -7.01 25.01
CA ASN A 444 1.25 -7.18 24.70
C ASN A 444 0.98 -8.55 24.07
N TRP A 445 1.79 -8.95 23.09
CA TRP A 445 1.66 -10.27 22.46
C TRP A 445 1.81 -11.42 23.47
N LEU A 446 2.82 -11.37 24.35
CA LEU A 446 3.04 -12.39 25.36
C LEU A 446 1.85 -12.48 26.33
N SER A 447 1.34 -11.33 26.80
CA SER A 447 0.17 -11.28 27.68
C SER A 447 -1.10 -11.81 27.01
N ALA A 448 -1.25 -11.60 25.71
CA ALA A 448 -2.35 -12.18 24.94
C ALA A 448 -2.24 -13.71 24.84
N GLY A 449 -1.02 -14.25 24.62
CA GLY A 449 -0.76 -15.68 24.62
C GLY A 449 -0.97 -16.36 25.97
N GLU A 450 -0.74 -15.66 27.09
CA GLU A 450 -1.04 -16.17 28.43
C GLU A 450 -2.55 -16.26 28.70
N LYS A 451 -3.33 -15.35 28.14
CA LYS A 451 -4.80 -15.32 28.28
C LYS A 451 -5.51 -16.27 27.33
N ASP A 452 -4.99 -16.42 26.14
CA ASP A 452 -5.54 -17.26 25.09
C ASP A 452 -4.59 -18.47 24.86
N THR A 453 -4.88 -19.58 25.52
CA THR A 453 -4.08 -20.81 25.44
C THR A 453 -4.04 -21.44 24.04
N LEU A 454 -4.91 -20.96 23.13
CA LEU A 454 -4.97 -21.39 21.75
C LEU A 454 -4.08 -20.51 20.83
N LEU A 455 -3.65 -19.34 21.31
CA LEU A 455 -2.61 -18.61 20.61
C LEU A 455 -1.33 -19.46 20.62
N THR A 456 -0.98 -19.99 19.45
CA THR A 456 0.29 -20.70 19.25
C THR A 456 1.47 -19.71 19.28
N VAL A 457 1.62 -19.03 20.39
CA VAL A 457 2.92 -18.50 20.77
C VAL A 457 3.74 -19.74 21.11
N PRO A 458 4.90 -19.97 20.48
CA PRO A 458 5.76 -21.07 20.91
C PRO A 458 6.11 -20.86 22.39
N ILE A 459 5.42 -21.59 23.29
CA ILE A 459 5.56 -21.43 24.75
C ILE A 459 6.99 -21.73 25.19
N ASP A 460 7.68 -22.63 24.50
CA ASP A 460 9.12 -22.84 24.68
C ASP A 460 9.94 -21.59 24.41
N TYR A 461 9.45 -20.73 23.52
CA TYR A 461 10.01 -19.42 23.22
C TYR A 461 9.79 -18.38 24.32
N ILE A 462 8.69 -18.45 25.05
CA ILE A 462 8.37 -17.53 26.16
C ILE A 462 9.23 -17.84 27.38
N LYS A 463 9.51 -19.10 27.68
CA LYS A 463 10.28 -19.53 28.87
C LYS A 463 11.80 -19.33 28.74
N GLU A 464 12.36 -19.58 27.56
CA GLU A 464 13.74 -19.21 27.22
C GLU A 464 13.86 -17.69 26.97
N THR A 465 12.76 -17.02 26.72
CA THR A 465 12.63 -15.67 26.19
C THR A 465 12.84 -14.57 27.22
N ASN A 466 12.70 -14.80 28.51
CA ASN A 466 12.92 -13.69 29.47
C ASN A 466 14.40 -13.24 29.51
N SER A 467 15.35 -14.15 29.40
CA SER A 467 16.77 -13.78 29.28
C SER A 467 17.13 -13.30 27.86
N PHE A 468 16.55 -13.92 26.83
CA PHE A 468 16.71 -13.55 25.44
C PHE A 468 16.06 -12.18 25.15
N LEU A 469 14.82 -11.94 25.61
CA LEU A 469 14.17 -10.63 25.48
C LEU A 469 14.88 -9.55 26.28
N GLN A 470 15.43 -9.84 27.47
CA GLN A 470 16.27 -8.91 28.20
C GLN A 470 17.54 -8.54 27.40
N GLY A 471 18.12 -9.50 26.69
CA GLY A 471 19.23 -9.29 25.76
C GLY A 471 18.82 -8.43 24.56
N LEU A 472 17.70 -8.77 23.91
CA LEU A 472 17.18 -8.05 22.74
C LEU A 472 16.77 -6.59 23.02
N PHE A 473 16.37 -6.29 24.26
CA PHE A 473 16.03 -4.94 24.69
C PHE A 473 17.11 -4.30 25.57
N SER A 474 18.33 -4.88 25.59
CA SER A 474 19.42 -4.27 26.30
C SER A 474 19.82 -2.93 25.67
N PRO A 475 20.12 -1.88 26.45
CA PRO A 475 20.59 -0.62 25.90
C PRO A 475 21.86 -0.76 25.06
N ALA A 476 22.68 -1.79 25.34
CA ALA A 476 23.91 -2.04 24.59
C ALA A 476 23.64 -2.43 23.13
N LEU A 477 22.60 -3.23 22.86
CA LEU A 477 22.23 -3.62 21.50
C LEU A 477 21.88 -2.41 20.63
N TYR A 478 21.21 -1.42 21.21
CA TYR A 478 20.78 -0.22 20.49
C TYR A 478 21.87 0.86 20.38
N LYS A 479 22.86 0.86 21.28
CA LYS A 479 23.98 1.81 21.25
C LYS A 479 25.08 1.45 20.26
N SER A 480 25.18 0.19 19.89
CA SER A 480 26.26 -0.30 19.01
C SER A 480 25.94 -0.20 17.52
N LEU A 481 24.80 0.38 17.13
CA LEU A 481 24.51 0.64 15.73
C LEU A 481 25.57 1.61 15.16
N PRO A 482 26.16 1.28 14.00
CA PRO A 482 27.13 2.18 13.38
C PRO A 482 26.46 3.52 13.05
N ILE A 483 26.99 4.60 13.56
CA ILE A 483 26.55 5.98 13.29
C ILE A 483 27.60 6.62 12.40
N GLY A 484 27.18 7.36 11.36
CA GLY A 484 28.09 8.06 10.45
C GLY A 484 28.57 7.23 9.25
N ILE A 485 27.74 6.32 8.76
CA ILE A 485 28.04 5.41 7.63
C ILE A 485 28.40 6.15 6.33
N ALA A 486 27.93 7.37 6.14
CA ALA A 486 28.10 8.14 4.89
C ALA A 486 29.58 8.37 4.48
N GLU A 487 30.51 8.28 5.43
CA GLU A 487 31.94 8.55 5.22
C GLU A 487 32.80 7.27 5.20
N LEU A 488 32.20 6.07 5.32
CA LEU A 488 32.92 4.81 5.47
C LEU A 488 33.01 4.04 4.14
N ASP A 489 34.05 3.23 3.99
CA ASP A 489 34.20 2.29 2.89
C ASP A 489 33.12 1.20 2.93
N ALA A 490 32.61 0.82 1.75
CA ALA A 490 31.49 -0.11 1.62
C ALA A 490 31.78 -1.51 2.19
N ASN A 491 33.02 -2.02 2.06
CA ASN A 491 33.41 -3.31 2.60
C ASN A 491 33.53 -3.26 4.12
N PHE A 492 34.07 -2.16 4.65
CA PHE A 492 34.13 -1.93 6.09
C PHE A 492 32.71 -1.89 6.70
N ILE A 493 31.74 -1.28 6.01
CA ILE A 493 30.35 -1.26 6.44
C ILE A 493 29.76 -2.66 6.44
N ALA A 494 29.99 -3.47 5.39
CA ALA A 494 29.50 -4.83 5.32
C ALA A 494 30.04 -5.70 6.47
N ASP A 495 31.33 -5.59 6.78
CA ASP A 495 31.97 -6.31 7.89
C ASP A 495 31.45 -5.82 9.25
N SER A 496 31.23 -4.53 9.40
CA SER A 496 30.61 -3.96 10.61
C SER A 496 29.19 -4.46 10.80
N CYS A 497 28.42 -4.60 9.73
CA CYS A 497 27.07 -5.17 9.76
C CYS A 497 27.08 -6.64 10.19
N ARG A 498 27.99 -7.47 9.64
CA ARG A 498 28.11 -8.90 10.02
C ARG A 498 28.39 -9.09 11.50
N ASN A 499 29.23 -8.24 12.06
CA ASN A 499 29.68 -8.34 13.45
C ASN A 499 28.70 -7.72 14.45
N HIS A 500 27.59 -7.14 13.98
CA HIS A 500 26.61 -6.49 14.84
C HIS A 500 25.66 -7.51 15.48
N LEU A 501 25.39 -7.40 16.79
CA LEU A 501 24.52 -8.31 17.54
C LEU A 501 23.09 -8.42 17.00
N ALA A 502 22.59 -7.38 16.31
CA ALA A 502 21.27 -7.37 15.69
C ALA A 502 21.23 -7.99 14.28
N PHE A 503 22.37 -8.41 13.72
CA PHE A 503 22.46 -8.88 12.34
C PHE A 503 21.54 -10.09 12.08
N ASP A 504 21.52 -11.07 12.98
CA ASP A 504 20.77 -12.30 12.84
C ASP A 504 19.28 -12.19 13.22
N LEU A 505 18.83 -11.04 13.77
CA LEU A 505 17.44 -10.88 14.20
C LEU A 505 16.45 -11.07 13.06
N TRP A 506 16.72 -10.49 11.89
CA TRP A 506 15.82 -10.57 10.74
C TRP A 506 15.72 -11.99 10.16
N PRO A 507 16.83 -12.71 9.85
CA PRO A 507 16.76 -14.09 9.38
C PRO A 507 16.00 -15.01 10.33
N ASP A 508 16.26 -14.94 11.61
CA ASP A 508 15.61 -15.78 12.62
C ASP A 508 14.10 -15.54 12.68
N LEU A 509 13.69 -14.28 12.76
CA LEU A 509 12.28 -13.92 12.80
C LEU A 509 11.57 -14.20 11.47
N LEU A 510 12.25 -14.00 10.33
CA LEU A 510 11.69 -14.31 9.02
C LEU A 510 11.42 -15.81 8.84
N ASN A 511 12.32 -16.67 9.31
CA ASN A 511 12.13 -18.12 9.27
C ASN A 511 10.93 -18.55 10.11
N ARG A 512 10.73 -17.93 11.26
CA ARG A 512 9.56 -18.18 12.13
C ARG A 512 8.26 -17.66 11.49
N TYR A 513 8.29 -16.49 10.89
CA TYR A 513 7.16 -15.95 10.14
C TYR A 513 6.74 -16.88 9.00
N ARG A 514 7.70 -17.38 8.22
CA ARG A 514 7.44 -18.36 7.16
C ARG A 514 6.82 -19.64 7.70
N SER A 515 7.30 -20.14 8.84
CA SER A 515 6.71 -21.31 9.49
C SER A 515 5.26 -21.09 9.93
N LEU A 516 4.90 -19.89 10.39
CA LEU A 516 3.51 -19.53 10.70
C LEU A 516 2.65 -19.42 9.43
N LEU A 517 3.17 -18.79 8.38
CA LEU A 517 2.47 -18.70 7.08
C LEU A 517 2.14 -20.07 6.49
N MET A 518 3.03 -21.05 6.63
CA MET A 518 2.79 -22.42 6.13
C MET A 518 1.71 -23.16 6.90
N LYS A 519 1.32 -22.67 8.09
CA LYS A 519 0.25 -23.23 8.92
C LYS A 519 -1.08 -22.52 8.74
N THR A 520 -1.10 -21.33 8.15
CA THR A 520 -2.29 -20.51 7.82
C THR A 520 -2.66 -20.61 6.36
#